data_e9811c6e474924db648b76473e189407
#
_entry.id   e9811c6e474924db648b76473e189407
#
_cell.length_a   1.000
_cell.length_b   1.000
_cell.length_c   1.000
_cell.angle_alpha   90.00
_cell.angle_beta   90.00
_cell.angle_gamma   90.00
#
_symmetry.space_group_name_H-M   'P 1'
#
loop_
_entity.id
_entity.type
_entity.pdbx_description
1 polymer ?
#
loop_
_entity_poly.entity_id
_entity_poly.type
_entity_poly.pdbx_seq_one_letter_code
_entity_poly.pdbx_strand_id
1 'polypeptide(L)'
;QARGLRVTIQKLDPYINVDPGTLNPYEHGECYVTDDGAETDLDLGHYERFLGIRTTQANNVTTGRIYSTVIDKERRGDYLGKTVQVIPHITDEIKTRILTLGQSGAYDVIITEIGGTVGDIESLPYVEAIRQLRLELGEGQSMVLHLTLLPYLKAAGELKTKPTQHSVKMMSENGVHPDIIVCRTEQPLSKEIKAKIALFCNVKIDAVIEAADAKSIYEVPLLMQQEQLDIICLKKLNITWYPEPDLTIWKGFLDKLYNPTSTVTIGLIGKYIELQDAYKSILEAFIHAGATNECKVEVVDIHSEFITADNVDEKLQGLDGLVERMGQKALPLGRYVGQKTVDGGLNGIRHQVKTRNK
;
A
#
# COMPACT_ATOMS: atom_id res chain seq x y z
N GLN A 1 3.86 -9.08 -12.68
CA GLN A 1 2.58 -9.60 -13.21
C GLN A 1 2.48 -9.36 -14.72
N ALA A 2 2.77 -8.16 -15.24
CA ALA A 2 2.73 -7.86 -16.69
C ALA A 2 3.59 -8.80 -17.57
N ARG A 3 4.48 -9.56 -16.98
CA ARG A 3 5.27 -10.63 -17.61
C ARG A 3 4.63 -12.02 -17.50
N GLY A 4 3.36 -12.12 -17.13
CA GLY A 4 2.62 -13.39 -17.02
C GLY A 4 2.85 -14.18 -15.73
N LEU A 5 3.61 -13.65 -14.75
CA LEU A 5 3.79 -14.30 -13.45
C LEU A 5 2.58 -14.03 -12.55
N ARG A 6 2.17 -15.03 -11.78
CA ARG A 6 1.14 -14.89 -10.75
C ARG A 6 1.77 -14.25 -9.52
N VAL A 7 1.36 -13.03 -9.21
CA VAL A 7 1.95 -12.22 -8.14
C VAL A 7 0.90 -11.84 -7.12
N THR A 8 1.25 -11.90 -5.84
CA THR A 8 0.47 -11.29 -4.75
C THR A 8 1.36 -10.49 -3.82
N ILE A 9 0.76 -9.63 -3.02
CA ILE A 9 1.47 -8.82 -2.02
C ILE A 9 0.91 -9.15 -0.64
N GLN A 10 1.80 -9.21 0.36
CA GLN A 10 1.47 -9.39 1.76
C GLN A 10 2.00 -8.19 2.55
N LYS A 11 1.20 -7.65 3.46
CA LYS A 11 1.56 -6.57 4.38
C LYS A 11 1.78 -7.12 5.78
N LEU A 12 2.91 -6.80 6.39
CA LEU A 12 3.21 -7.06 7.79
C LEU A 12 3.26 -5.72 8.54
N ASP A 13 2.28 -5.48 9.40
CA ASP A 13 2.16 -4.24 10.15
C ASP A 13 2.73 -4.38 11.56
N PRO A 14 3.70 -3.52 11.97
CA PRO A 14 4.38 -3.68 13.25
C PRO A 14 3.57 -3.19 14.46
N TYR A 15 2.40 -2.59 14.28
CA TYR A 15 1.57 -2.15 15.41
C TYR A 15 0.92 -3.33 16.17
N ILE A 16 0.61 -3.09 17.46
CA ILE A 16 0.07 -4.10 18.40
C ILE A 16 -1.45 -4.32 18.26
N ASN A 17 -2.15 -3.50 17.50
CA ASN A 17 -3.55 -3.74 17.23
C ASN A 17 -3.73 -5.08 16.48
N VAL A 18 -4.76 -5.85 16.84
CA VAL A 18 -5.05 -7.15 16.20
C VAL A 18 -5.46 -6.94 14.74
N ASP A 19 -6.20 -5.88 14.49
CA ASP A 19 -6.58 -5.38 13.17
C ASP A 19 -6.80 -3.84 13.23
N PRO A 20 -6.92 -3.16 12.08
CA PRO A 20 -7.13 -1.72 12.04
C PRO A 20 -8.58 -1.27 12.22
N GLY A 21 -9.53 -2.17 12.47
CA GLY A 21 -10.96 -1.86 12.51
C GLY A 21 -11.38 -0.86 13.57
N THR A 22 -10.57 -0.69 14.63
CA THR A 22 -10.80 0.27 15.71
C THR A 22 -9.88 1.49 15.65
N LEU A 23 -8.98 1.55 14.67
CA LEU A 23 -8.05 2.66 14.54
C LEU A 23 -8.76 3.95 14.09
N ASN A 24 -8.24 5.08 14.54
CA ASN A 24 -8.76 6.38 14.14
C ASN A 24 -8.38 6.66 12.67
N PRO A 25 -9.35 6.96 11.77
CA PRO A 25 -9.05 7.30 10.38
C PRO A 25 -8.10 8.48 10.19
N TYR A 26 -8.03 9.41 11.14
CA TYR A 26 -7.06 10.51 11.10
C TYR A 26 -5.61 10.06 11.31
N GLU A 27 -5.38 8.89 11.91
CA GLU A 27 -4.03 8.36 12.16
C GLU A 27 -3.60 7.32 11.12
N HIS A 28 -4.56 6.51 10.65
CA HIS A 28 -4.27 5.32 9.80
C HIS A 28 -5.00 5.29 8.45
N GLY A 29 -5.80 6.33 8.15
CA GLY A 29 -6.64 6.31 6.97
C GLY A 29 -7.84 5.36 7.09
N GLU A 30 -8.36 4.90 5.96
CA GLU A 30 -9.51 3.98 5.95
C GLU A 30 -9.10 2.56 6.36
N CYS A 31 -10.02 1.87 7.03
CA CYS A 31 -9.92 0.42 7.20
C CYS A 31 -10.45 -0.24 5.93
N TYR A 32 -9.58 -0.98 5.21
CA TYR A 32 -9.94 -1.73 4.01
C TYR A 32 -10.46 -3.11 4.40
N VAL A 33 -11.62 -3.51 3.85
CA VAL A 33 -12.22 -4.81 4.14
C VAL A 33 -12.12 -5.70 2.91
N THR A 34 -11.45 -6.84 3.06
CA THR A 34 -11.29 -7.84 2.00
C THR A 34 -12.58 -8.63 1.73
N ASP A 35 -12.64 -9.39 0.63
CA ASP A 35 -13.82 -10.19 0.26
C ASP A 35 -14.19 -11.24 1.31
N ASP A 36 -13.21 -11.77 2.05
CA ASP A 36 -13.41 -12.71 3.16
C ASP A 36 -13.75 -12.04 4.49
N GLY A 37 -13.96 -10.70 4.48
CA GLY A 37 -14.41 -9.94 5.63
C GLY A 37 -13.31 -9.51 6.59
N ALA A 38 -12.04 -9.70 6.26
CA ALA A 38 -10.94 -9.25 7.10
C ALA A 38 -10.81 -7.71 7.07
N GLU A 39 -10.68 -7.10 8.24
CA GLU A 39 -10.34 -5.69 8.40
C GLU A 39 -8.82 -5.55 8.28
N THR A 40 -8.38 -4.72 7.33
CA THR A 40 -6.98 -4.62 6.94
C THR A 40 -6.54 -3.18 6.73
N ASP A 41 -5.24 -2.97 6.64
CA ASP A 41 -4.66 -1.68 6.27
C ASP A 41 -5.10 -1.25 4.88
N LEU A 42 -5.17 0.07 4.65
CA LEU A 42 -5.59 0.68 3.38
C LEU A 42 -4.71 0.27 2.19
N ASP A 43 -3.46 -0.13 2.45
CA ASP A 43 -2.52 -0.56 1.41
C ASP A 43 -3.02 -1.77 0.63
N LEU A 44 -3.83 -2.66 1.25
CA LEU A 44 -4.41 -3.78 0.53
C LEU A 44 -5.33 -3.33 -0.62
N GLY A 45 -6.03 -2.22 -0.44
CA GLY A 45 -6.79 -1.59 -1.52
C GLY A 45 -5.89 -1.17 -2.70
N HIS A 46 -4.70 -0.64 -2.42
CA HIS A 46 -3.71 -0.35 -3.47
C HIS A 46 -3.22 -1.61 -4.15
N TYR A 47 -2.91 -2.68 -3.40
CA TYR A 47 -2.45 -3.95 -3.98
C TYR A 47 -3.48 -4.54 -4.92
N GLU A 48 -4.75 -4.55 -4.54
CA GLU A 48 -5.84 -5.03 -5.38
C GLU A 48 -6.00 -4.20 -6.65
N ARG A 49 -5.95 -2.87 -6.55
CA ARG A 49 -6.07 -1.97 -7.71
C ARG A 49 -4.92 -2.14 -8.72
N PHE A 50 -3.68 -2.31 -8.23
CA PHE A 50 -2.50 -2.44 -9.09
C PHE A 50 -2.38 -3.82 -9.71
N LEU A 51 -2.73 -4.87 -9.00
CA LEU A 51 -2.58 -6.25 -9.46
C LEU A 51 -3.84 -6.82 -10.13
N GLY A 52 -5.01 -6.21 -9.93
CA GLY A 52 -6.28 -6.74 -10.39
C GLY A 52 -6.63 -8.09 -9.75
N ILE A 53 -6.20 -8.30 -8.50
CA ILE A 53 -6.45 -9.52 -7.74
C ILE A 53 -7.34 -9.21 -6.53
N ARG A 54 -7.82 -10.27 -5.87
CA ARG A 54 -8.46 -10.18 -4.56
C ARG A 54 -7.46 -10.60 -3.49
N THR A 55 -7.45 -9.86 -2.40
CA THR A 55 -6.68 -10.20 -1.20
C THR A 55 -7.58 -10.84 -0.15
N THR A 56 -6.96 -11.49 0.81
CA THR A 56 -7.62 -12.18 1.91
C THR A 56 -6.95 -11.83 3.23
N GLN A 57 -7.47 -12.33 4.32
CA GLN A 57 -6.84 -12.21 5.64
C GLN A 57 -5.36 -12.63 5.67
N ALA A 58 -4.95 -13.57 4.80
CA ALA A 58 -3.56 -14.03 4.71
C ALA A 58 -2.61 -12.95 4.15
N ASN A 59 -3.15 -11.95 3.46
CA ASN A 59 -2.37 -10.87 2.86
C ASN A 59 -2.06 -9.71 3.84
N ASN A 60 -2.67 -9.69 5.03
CA ASN A 60 -2.37 -8.69 6.05
C ASN A 60 -2.18 -9.33 7.42
N VAL A 61 -1.05 -9.09 8.05
CA VAL A 61 -0.71 -9.66 9.36
C VAL A 61 -0.14 -8.57 10.25
N THR A 62 -0.77 -8.35 11.39
CA THR A 62 -0.31 -7.39 12.41
C THR A 62 0.53 -8.06 13.49
N THR A 63 1.39 -7.31 14.15
CA THR A 63 2.11 -7.76 15.34
C THR A 63 1.12 -8.26 16.41
N GLY A 64 0.01 -7.54 16.62
CA GLY A 64 -1.01 -7.94 17.60
C GLY A 64 -1.57 -9.32 17.31
N ARG A 65 -1.86 -9.65 16.05
CA ARG A 65 -2.35 -10.98 15.64
C ARG A 65 -1.30 -12.06 15.86
N ILE A 66 -0.02 -11.79 15.58
CA ILE A 66 1.09 -12.73 15.82
C ILE A 66 1.24 -13.03 17.30
N TYR A 67 1.32 -11.99 18.14
CA TYR A 67 1.48 -12.15 19.58
C TYR A 67 0.27 -12.84 20.21
N SER A 68 -0.94 -12.45 19.85
CA SER A 68 -2.16 -13.13 20.31
C SER A 68 -2.13 -14.63 19.99
N THR A 69 -1.77 -15.00 18.76
CA THR A 69 -1.64 -16.41 18.36
C THR A 69 -0.65 -17.18 19.21
N VAL A 70 0.53 -16.60 19.48
CA VAL A 70 1.57 -17.25 20.30
C VAL A 70 1.13 -17.35 21.76
N ILE A 71 0.51 -16.32 22.31
CA ILE A 71 -0.02 -16.31 23.68
C ILE A 71 -1.14 -17.36 23.82
N ASP A 72 -2.04 -17.44 22.85
CA ASP A 72 -3.10 -18.43 22.86
C ASP A 72 -2.57 -19.87 22.78
N LYS A 73 -1.53 -20.13 21.99
CA LYS A 73 -0.80 -21.41 21.94
C LYS A 73 -0.18 -21.74 23.29
N GLU A 74 0.47 -20.75 23.94
CA GLU A 74 1.04 -20.91 25.29
C GLU A 74 -0.04 -21.30 26.30
N ARG A 75 -1.17 -20.56 26.32
CA ARG A 75 -2.27 -20.81 27.26
C ARG A 75 -2.94 -22.17 27.06
N ARG A 76 -2.95 -22.70 25.84
CA ARG A 76 -3.44 -24.08 25.55
C ARG A 76 -2.42 -25.18 25.89
N GLY A 77 -1.16 -24.81 26.21
CA GLY A 77 -0.10 -25.77 26.50
C GLY A 77 0.62 -26.33 25.28
N ASP A 78 0.45 -25.74 24.11
CA ASP A 78 1.05 -26.23 22.85
C ASP A 78 2.58 -26.27 22.89
N TYR A 79 3.21 -25.49 23.80
CA TYR A 79 4.66 -25.46 23.98
C TYR A 79 5.18 -26.41 25.07
N LEU A 80 4.30 -27.25 25.64
CA LEU A 80 4.68 -28.30 26.61
C LEU A 80 5.52 -27.80 27.79
N GLY A 81 5.20 -26.63 28.33
CA GLY A 81 5.89 -26.03 29.48
C GLY A 81 7.25 -25.38 29.17
N LYS A 82 7.63 -25.25 27.90
CA LYS A 82 8.85 -24.51 27.51
C LYS A 82 8.67 -23.01 27.76
N THR A 83 9.77 -22.33 28.04
CA THR A 83 9.81 -20.85 28.06
C THR A 83 9.52 -20.31 26.66
N VAL A 84 8.47 -19.51 26.50
CA VAL A 84 8.11 -18.87 25.24
C VAL A 84 8.80 -17.52 25.13
N GLN A 85 9.50 -17.28 24.03
CA GLN A 85 10.34 -16.10 23.81
C GLN A 85 10.07 -15.52 22.41
N VAL A 86 10.54 -14.29 22.15
CA VAL A 86 10.45 -13.68 20.83
C VAL A 86 11.17 -14.56 19.80
N ILE A 87 12.38 -15.01 20.12
CA ILE A 87 13.10 -16.00 19.33
C ILE A 87 13.08 -17.33 20.12
N PRO A 88 12.55 -18.43 19.58
CA PRO A 88 12.08 -18.59 18.19
C PRO A 88 10.56 -18.39 18.00
N HIS A 89 9.75 -18.29 19.06
CA HIS A 89 8.30 -18.53 18.96
C HIS A 89 7.57 -17.44 18.16
N ILE A 90 7.87 -16.17 18.37
CA ILE A 90 7.31 -15.05 17.58
C ILE A 90 7.89 -15.07 16.17
N THR A 91 9.19 -15.25 16.01
CA THR A 91 9.83 -15.30 14.69
C THR A 91 9.34 -16.48 13.85
N ASP A 92 9.08 -17.65 14.46
CA ASP A 92 8.51 -18.81 13.77
C ASP A 92 7.06 -18.56 13.33
N GLU A 93 6.25 -17.90 14.15
CA GLU A 93 4.90 -17.50 13.75
C GLU A 93 4.93 -16.51 12.58
N ILE A 94 5.83 -15.51 12.61
CA ILE A 94 6.03 -14.56 11.48
C ILE A 94 6.39 -15.32 10.21
N LYS A 95 7.40 -16.21 10.26
CA LYS A 95 7.81 -17.03 9.12
C LYS A 95 6.66 -17.88 8.59
N THR A 96 5.88 -18.50 9.48
CA THR A 96 4.70 -19.27 9.12
C THR A 96 3.70 -18.43 8.33
N ARG A 97 3.42 -17.21 8.78
CA ARG A 97 2.50 -16.29 8.08
C ARG A 97 3.02 -15.90 6.71
N ILE A 98 4.31 -15.61 6.57
CA ILE A 98 4.93 -15.29 5.28
C ILE A 98 4.81 -16.49 4.33
N LEU A 99 5.10 -17.70 4.79
CA LEU A 99 5.09 -18.90 3.97
C LEU A 99 3.69 -19.39 3.59
N THR A 100 2.64 -19.01 4.33
CA THR A 100 1.26 -19.48 4.10
C THR A 100 0.80 -19.23 2.66
N LEU A 101 1.07 -18.05 2.10
CA LEU A 101 0.72 -17.74 0.71
C LEU A 101 1.58 -18.54 -0.28
N GLY A 102 2.87 -18.74 0.00
CA GLY A 102 3.80 -19.49 -0.83
C GLY A 102 3.45 -20.97 -0.94
N GLN A 103 3.01 -21.56 0.15
CA GLN A 103 2.64 -22.98 0.22
C GLN A 103 1.34 -23.29 -0.52
N SER A 104 0.53 -22.29 -0.85
CA SER A 104 -0.71 -22.46 -1.62
C SER A 104 -0.49 -22.94 -3.05
N GLY A 105 0.71 -22.70 -3.62
CA GLY A 105 1.01 -22.96 -5.03
C GLY A 105 0.25 -22.05 -6.01
N ALA A 106 -0.47 -21.06 -5.50
CA ALA A 106 -1.26 -20.14 -6.33
C ALA A 106 -0.42 -19.04 -6.98
N TYR A 107 0.76 -18.74 -6.43
CA TYR A 107 1.60 -17.62 -6.84
C TYR A 107 3.01 -18.07 -7.19
N ASP A 108 3.60 -17.39 -8.17
CA ASP A 108 5.00 -17.59 -8.58
C ASP A 108 5.92 -16.64 -7.81
N VAL A 109 5.41 -15.46 -7.44
CA VAL A 109 6.14 -14.45 -6.67
C VAL A 109 5.21 -13.85 -5.61
N ILE A 110 5.74 -13.75 -4.39
CA ILE A 110 5.08 -13.07 -3.28
C ILE A 110 5.96 -11.89 -2.86
N ILE A 111 5.37 -10.70 -2.81
CA ILE A 111 6.02 -9.50 -2.30
C ILE A 111 5.54 -9.32 -0.86
N THR A 112 6.43 -9.49 0.12
CA THR A 112 6.10 -9.23 1.52
C THR A 112 6.62 -7.85 1.90
N GLU A 113 5.71 -6.92 2.13
CA GLU A 113 6.03 -5.59 2.63
C GLU A 113 6.07 -5.61 4.16
N ILE A 114 7.16 -5.12 4.73
CA ILE A 114 7.30 -4.91 6.17
C ILE A 114 7.07 -3.44 6.45
N GLY A 115 6.01 -3.13 7.19
CA GLY A 115 5.69 -1.77 7.62
C GLY A 115 6.69 -1.22 8.64
N GLY A 116 6.64 0.10 8.83
CA GLY A 116 7.50 0.81 9.76
C GLY A 116 8.88 1.15 9.20
N THR A 117 9.69 1.79 10.03
CA THR A 117 11.03 2.24 9.68
C THR A 117 12.07 1.24 10.16
N VAL A 118 13.09 0.98 9.35
CA VAL A 118 14.23 0.15 9.77
C VAL A 118 14.94 0.79 10.96
N GLY A 119 15.01 0.03 12.06
CA GLY A 119 15.58 0.49 13.33
C GLY A 119 14.56 0.75 14.42
N ASP A 120 13.27 0.82 14.10
CA ASP A 120 12.22 0.88 15.10
C ASP A 120 12.11 -0.46 15.85
N ILE A 121 11.87 -0.38 17.16
CA ILE A 121 11.78 -1.55 18.05
C ILE A 121 10.70 -2.52 17.56
N GLU A 122 9.60 -1.99 17.10
CA GLU A 122 8.43 -2.75 16.63
C GLU A 122 8.76 -3.64 15.43
N SER A 123 9.70 -3.22 14.59
CA SER A 123 10.07 -3.93 13.36
C SER A 123 11.14 -5.01 13.59
N LEU A 124 11.86 -4.99 14.71
CA LEU A 124 12.96 -5.92 14.97
C LEU A 124 12.59 -7.41 14.88
N PRO A 125 11.45 -7.89 15.42
CA PRO A 125 11.05 -9.29 15.28
C PRO A 125 10.85 -9.71 13.81
N TYR A 126 10.35 -8.81 12.96
CA TYR A 126 10.19 -9.05 11.54
C TYR A 126 11.54 -9.13 10.82
N VAL A 127 12.45 -8.20 11.11
CA VAL A 127 13.79 -8.20 10.52
C VAL A 127 14.54 -9.49 10.89
N GLU A 128 14.45 -9.93 12.15
CA GLU A 128 15.03 -11.20 12.63
C GLU A 128 14.38 -12.40 11.93
N ALA A 129 13.05 -12.43 11.79
CA ALA A 129 12.34 -13.49 11.09
C ALA A 129 12.78 -13.58 9.61
N ILE A 130 12.93 -12.43 8.92
CA ILE A 130 13.42 -12.38 7.54
C ILE A 130 14.85 -12.89 7.44
N ARG A 131 15.73 -12.50 8.38
CA ARG A 131 17.10 -13.00 8.42
C ARG A 131 17.14 -14.54 8.47
N GLN A 132 16.33 -15.12 9.36
CA GLN A 132 16.20 -16.57 9.50
C GLN A 132 15.61 -17.21 8.24
N LEU A 133 14.50 -16.66 7.74
CA LEU A 133 13.77 -17.17 6.59
C LEU A 133 14.65 -17.20 5.33
N ARG A 134 15.45 -16.17 5.08
CA ARG A 134 16.39 -16.15 3.96
C ARG A 134 17.41 -17.29 4.01
N LEU A 135 17.92 -17.58 5.20
CA LEU A 135 18.84 -18.70 5.42
C LEU A 135 18.14 -20.05 5.15
N GLU A 136 16.92 -20.21 5.63
CA GLU A 136 16.13 -21.43 5.48
C GLU A 136 15.70 -21.70 4.02
N LEU A 137 15.35 -20.65 3.27
CA LEU A 137 14.96 -20.77 1.85
C LEU A 137 16.14 -21.01 0.93
N GLY A 138 17.33 -20.53 1.27
CA GLY A 138 18.53 -20.64 0.44
C GLY A 138 18.63 -19.58 -0.65
N GLU A 139 19.73 -19.66 -1.42
CA GLU A 139 20.06 -18.68 -2.45
C GLU A 139 19.06 -18.68 -3.61
N GLY A 140 18.71 -17.49 -4.09
CA GLY A 140 17.82 -17.29 -5.24
C GLY A 140 16.34 -17.53 -4.97
N GLN A 141 15.95 -17.93 -3.75
CA GLN A 141 14.55 -18.10 -3.38
C GLN A 141 13.94 -16.87 -2.73
N SER A 142 14.77 -15.93 -2.32
CA SER A 142 14.33 -14.66 -1.72
C SER A 142 15.32 -13.55 -2.03
N MET A 143 14.83 -12.32 -1.99
CA MET A 143 15.62 -11.11 -2.12
C MET A 143 15.08 -10.02 -1.20
N VAL A 144 15.90 -9.05 -0.85
CA VAL A 144 15.52 -7.88 -0.05
C VAL A 144 15.63 -6.62 -0.90
N LEU A 145 14.51 -5.96 -1.06
CA LEU A 145 14.41 -4.65 -1.65
C LEU A 145 14.24 -3.63 -0.52
N HIS A 146 15.14 -2.67 -0.42
CA HIS A 146 15.09 -1.63 0.62
C HIS A 146 14.70 -0.30 0.03
N LEU A 147 13.54 0.21 0.45
CA LEU A 147 13.05 1.53 0.06
C LEU A 147 13.61 2.60 0.99
N THR A 148 14.23 3.64 0.41
CA THR A 148 14.83 4.74 1.18
C THR A 148 14.43 6.09 0.61
N LEU A 149 14.54 7.15 1.43
CA LEU A 149 14.35 8.53 1.00
C LEU A 149 15.72 9.21 0.81
N LEU A 150 15.91 9.84 -0.35
CA LEU A 150 17.01 10.76 -0.62
C LEU A 150 16.48 12.21 -0.57
N PRO A 151 16.61 12.89 0.56
CA PRO A 151 16.10 14.25 0.67
C PRO A 151 16.94 15.22 -0.17
N TYR A 152 16.25 16.11 -0.88
CA TYR A 152 16.87 17.25 -1.56
C TYR A 152 16.90 18.46 -0.62
N LEU A 153 18.09 18.93 -0.31
CA LEU A 153 18.26 20.13 0.52
C LEU A 153 18.29 21.37 -0.38
N LYS A 154 17.15 22.05 -0.50
CA LYS A 154 17.00 23.24 -1.35
C LYS A 154 18.06 24.32 -1.06
N ALA A 155 18.39 24.54 0.21
CA ALA A 155 19.41 25.54 0.60
C ALA A 155 20.83 25.19 0.13
N ALA A 156 21.15 23.89 -0.02
CA ALA A 156 22.46 23.42 -0.48
C ALA A 156 22.47 23.03 -1.96
N GLY A 157 21.30 22.94 -2.60
CA GLY A 157 21.15 22.52 -4.00
C GLY A 157 21.58 21.07 -4.26
N GLU A 158 21.50 20.18 -3.26
CA GLU A 158 22.03 18.82 -3.39
C GLU A 158 21.16 17.75 -2.74
N LEU A 159 21.21 16.53 -3.30
CA LEU A 159 20.66 15.33 -2.70
C LEU A 159 21.57 14.78 -1.60
N LYS A 160 20.99 14.40 -0.48
CA LYS A 160 21.75 13.81 0.65
C LYS A 160 21.60 12.29 0.68
N THR A 161 22.73 11.59 0.50
CA THR A 161 22.80 10.12 0.53
C THR A 161 23.00 9.53 1.93
N LYS A 162 23.34 10.35 2.94
CA LYS A 162 23.61 9.86 4.30
C LYS A 162 22.44 9.17 4.97
N PRO A 163 21.18 9.65 4.89
CA PRO A 163 20.05 8.94 5.48
C PRO A 163 19.91 7.52 4.94
N THR A 164 20.01 7.33 3.62
CA THR A 164 20.02 6.00 2.97
C THR A 164 21.15 5.11 3.47
N GLN A 165 22.39 5.65 3.55
CA GLN A 165 23.55 4.89 4.05
C GLN A 165 23.34 4.44 5.50
N HIS A 166 22.76 5.29 6.36
CA HIS A 166 22.49 4.95 7.76
C HIS A 166 21.38 3.90 7.88
N SER A 167 20.31 4.02 7.09
CA SER A 167 19.23 3.04 7.08
C SER A 167 19.73 1.66 6.66
N VAL A 168 20.52 1.58 5.58
CA VAL A 168 21.14 0.30 5.14
C VAL A 168 22.11 -0.25 6.18
N LYS A 169 22.90 0.60 6.82
CA LYS A 169 23.82 0.18 7.88
C LYS A 169 23.04 -0.44 9.05
N MET A 170 21.99 0.20 9.51
CA MET A 170 21.14 -0.30 10.60
C MET A 170 20.49 -1.64 10.27
N MET A 171 20.00 -1.82 9.05
CA MET A 171 19.48 -3.10 8.57
C MET A 171 20.58 -4.18 8.55
N SER A 172 21.79 -3.83 8.10
CA SER A 172 22.94 -4.75 8.06
C SER A 172 23.42 -5.16 9.44
N GLU A 173 23.34 -4.27 10.44
CA GLU A 173 23.64 -4.58 11.86
C GLU A 173 22.70 -5.65 12.41
N ASN A 174 21.48 -5.77 11.87
CA ASN A 174 20.53 -6.84 12.18
C ASN A 174 20.70 -8.08 11.28
N GLY A 175 21.80 -8.17 10.51
CA GLY A 175 22.13 -9.33 9.67
C GLY A 175 21.33 -9.44 8.38
N VAL A 176 20.63 -8.38 7.96
CA VAL A 176 19.92 -8.34 6.68
C VAL A 176 20.60 -7.34 5.75
N HIS A 177 21.02 -7.80 4.57
CA HIS A 177 21.60 -6.94 3.54
C HIS A 177 20.63 -6.77 2.37
N PRO A 178 20.46 -5.54 1.85
CA PRO A 178 19.62 -5.31 0.68
C PRO A 178 20.28 -5.91 -0.58
N ASP A 179 19.47 -6.47 -1.44
CA ASP A 179 19.84 -6.89 -2.80
C ASP A 179 19.64 -5.74 -3.79
N ILE A 180 18.64 -4.90 -3.53
CA ILE A 180 18.25 -3.73 -4.32
C ILE A 180 17.92 -2.58 -3.38
N ILE A 181 18.33 -1.36 -3.75
CA ILE A 181 17.95 -0.13 -3.05
C ILE A 181 17.08 0.70 -4.00
N VAL A 182 15.86 0.99 -3.58
CA VAL A 182 14.95 1.91 -4.27
C VAL A 182 15.02 3.25 -3.58
N CYS A 183 15.46 4.26 -4.30
CA CYS A 183 15.70 5.60 -3.79
C CYS A 183 14.54 6.53 -4.15
N ARG A 184 13.64 6.80 -3.20
CA ARG A 184 12.62 7.83 -3.35
C ARG A 184 13.27 9.20 -3.38
N THR A 185 12.99 10.02 -4.41
CA THR A 185 13.67 11.31 -4.61
C THR A 185 12.77 12.30 -5.36
N GLU A 186 12.94 13.60 -5.04
CA GLU A 186 12.31 14.70 -5.78
C GLU A 186 13.10 15.05 -7.07
N GLN A 187 14.37 14.66 -7.16
CA GLN A 187 15.29 15.03 -8.25
C GLN A 187 15.91 13.77 -8.86
N PRO A 188 16.21 13.78 -10.18
CA PRO A 188 16.89 12.67 -10.84
C PRO A 188 18.24 12.33 -10.19
N LEU A 189 18.59 11.05 -10.17
CA LEU A 189 19.87 10.58 -9.64
C LEU A 189 20.94 10.60 -10.72
N SER A 190 22.02 11.33 -10.47
CA SER A 190 23.20 11.24 -11.34
C SER A 190 23.91 9.90 -11.18
N LYS A 191 24.70 9.52 -12.18
CA LYS A 191 25.51 8.28 -12.12
C LYS A 191 26.47 8.27 -10.93
N GLU A 192 27.01 9.44 -10.54
CA GLU A 192 27.90 9.60 -9.39
C GLU A 192 27.17 9.35 -8.08
N ILE A 193 25.91 9.81 -7.96
CA ILE A 193 25.08 9.54 -6.78
C ILE A 193 24.74 8.05 -6.70
N LYS A 194 24.32 7.42 -7.81
CA LYS A 194 24.06 5.97 -7.85
C LYS A 194 25.33 5.17 -7.49
N ALA A 195 26.49 5.53 -8.02
CA ALA A 195 27.75 4.88 -7.69
C ALA A 195 28.14 5.05 -6.21
N LYS A 196 27.93 6.25 -5.65
CA LYS A 196 28.17 6.51 -4.23
C LYS A 196 27.28 5.67 -3.33
N ILE A 197 25.98 5.58 -3.62
CA ILE A 197 25.05 4.73 -2.86
C ILE A 197 25.46 3.28 -2.97
N ALA A 198 25.74 2.79 -4.18
CA ALA A 198 26.18 1.42 -4.44
C ALA A 198 27.41 1.04 -3.60
N LEU A 199 28.41 1.90 -3.57
CA LEU A 199 29.65 1.68 -2.81
C LEU A 199 29.38 1.62 -1.30
N PHE A 200 28.66 2.59 -0.74
CA PHE A 200 28.44 2.67 0.72
C PHE A 200 27.41 1.66 1.24
N CYS A 201 26.54 1.17 0.37
CA CYS A 201 25.47 0.24 0.72
C CYS A 201 25.77 -1.21 0.27
N ASN A 202 26.96 -1.44 -0.32
CA ASN A 202 27.41 -2.78 -0.75
C ASN A 202 26.45 -3.48 -1.74
N VAL A 203 25.91 -2.72 -2.69
CA VAL A 203 25.10 -3.25 -3.80
C VAL A 203 25.75 -2.91 -5.14
N LYS A 204 25.33 -3.58 -6.22
CA LYS A 204 25.74 -3.19 -7.58
C LYS A 204 25.10 -1.88 -7.98
N ILE A 205 25.76 -1.12 -8.86
CA ILE A 205 25.24 0.19 -9.31
C ILE A 205 23.90 0.07 -10.05
N ASP A 206 23.69 -1.02 -10.78
CA ASP A 206 22.44 -1.35 -11.46
C ASP A 206 21.30 -1.75 -10.48
N ALA A 207 21.65 -2.09 -9.25
CA ALA A 207 20.69 -2.36 -8.18
C ALA A 207 20.32 -1.11 -7.35
N VAL A 208 20.77 0.08 -7.75
CA VAL A 208 20.33 1.36 -7.20
C VAL A 208 19.29 1.96 -8.14
N ILE A 209 18.03 1.83 -7.76
CA ILE A 209 16.87 2.20 -8.55
C ILE A 209 16.40 3.60 -8.17
N GLU A 210 16.17 4.43 -9.17
CA GLU A 210 15.54 5.74 -8.97
C GLU A 210 14.02 5.59 -8.87
N ALA A 211 13.42 6.17 -7.85
CA ALA A 211 11.98 6.31 -7.70
C ALA A 211 11.64 7.80 -7.56
N ALA A 212 11.71 8.51 -8.69
CA ALA A 212 11.36 9.92 -8.75
C ALA A 212 9.86 10.15 -8.49
N ASP A 213 9.52 11.35 -8.01
CA ASP A 213 8.13 11.73 -7.81
C ASP A 213 7.38 11.71 -9.17
N ALA A 214 6.27 11.00 -9.19
CA ALA A 214 5.42 10.84 -10.36
C ALA A 214 4.20 11.77 -10.30
N LYS A 215 3.62 12.12 -11.44
CA LYS A 215 2.37 12.89 -11.50
C LYS A 215 1.18 12.12 -10.94
N SER A 216 1.21 10.80 -11.07
CA SER A 216 0.23 9.87 -10.53
C SER A 216 0.92 8.60 -10.07
N ILE A 217 0.40 7.96 -9.00
CA ILE A 217 0.89 6.66 -8.56
C ILE A 217 0.80 5.59 -9.67
N TYR A 218 -0.15 5.73 -10.59
CA TYR A 218 -0.31 4.84 -11.73
C TYR A 218 0.80 4.97 -12.79
N GLU A 219 1.64 5.99 -12.74
CA GLU A 219 2.83 6.13 -13.60
C GLU A 219 4.03 5.32 -13.05
N VAL A 220 4.07 5.08 -11.75
CA VAL A 220 5.19 4.42 -11.06
C VAL A 220 5.60 3.09 -11.71
N PRO A 221 4.70 2.16 -12.12
CA PRO A 221 5.11 0.93 -12.77
C PRO A 221 5.93 1.14 -14.06
N LEU A 222 5.63 2.21 -14.84
CA LEU A 222 6.38 2.54 -16.05
C LEU A 222 7.77 3.09 -15.71
N LEU A 223 7.87 3.92 -14.66
CA LEU A 223 9.15 4.44 -14.19
C LEU A 223 10.04 3.31 -13.66
N MET A 224 9.48 2.37 -12.90
CA MET A 224 10.21 1.19 -12.42
C MET A 224 10.64 0.26 -13.57
N GLN A 225 9.85 0.15 -14.64
CA GLN A 225 10.23 -0.58 -15.85
C GLN A 225 11.41 0.09 -16.57
N GLN A 226 11.42 1.42 -16.67
CA GLN A 226 12.53 2.16 -17.26
C GLN A 226 13.85 1.94 -16.50
N GLU A 227 13.77 1.86 -15.18
CA GLU A 227 14.90 1.50 -14.30
C GLU A 227 15.24 -0.02 -14.32
N GLN A 228 14.50 -0.83 -15.08
CA GLN A 228 14.68 -2.29 -15.20
C GLN A 228 14.54 -3.05 -13.87
N LEU A 229 13.82 -2.50 -12.90
CA LEU A 229 13.64 -3.12 -11.58
C LEU A 229 13.12 -4.56 -11.68
N ASP A 230 12.15 -4.80 -12.53
CA ASP A 230 11.57 -6.11 -12.78
C ASP A 230 12.61 -7.14 -13.27
N ILE A 231 13.47 -6.77 -14.23
CA ILE A 231 14.53 -7.63 -14.76
C ILE A 231 15.56 -7.93 -13.67
N ILE A 232 15.94 -6.94 -12.87
CA ILE A 232 16.91 -7.12 -11.79
C ILE A 232 16.34 -8.07 -10.72
N CYS A 233 15.07 -7.91 -10.36
CA CYS A 233 14.38 -8.82 -9.43
C CYS A 233 14.37 -10.26 -9.96
N LEU A 234 13.97 -10.47 -11.21
CA LEU A 234 13.91 -11.81 -11.82
C LEU A 234 15.27 -12.49 -11.85
N LYS A 235 16.33 -11.75 -12.19
CA LYS A 235 17.71 -12.26 -12.14
C LYS A 235 18.14 -12.67 -10.74
N LYS A 236 17.79 -11.87 -9.72
CA LYS A 236 18.10 -12.16 -8.31
C LYS A 236 17.35 -13.40 -7.79
N LEU A 237 16.14 -13.62 -8.27
CA LEU A 237 15.32 -14.77 -7.92
C LEU A 237 15.56 -15.99 -8.81
N ASN A 238 16.62 -15.97 -9.66
CA ASN A 238 16.95 -17.04 -10.59
C ASN A 238 15.80 -17.44 -11.54
N ILE A 239 14.88 -16.51 -11.81
CA ILE A 239 13.82 -16.70 -12.80
C ILE A 239 14.41 -16.36 -14.16
N THR A 240 14.68 -17.39 -14.97
CA THR A 240 15.41 -17.25 -16.23
C THR A 240 14.51 -17.11 -17.45
N TRP A 241 13.24 -17.50 -17.33
CA TRP A 241 12.27 -17.40 -18.42
C TRP A 241 11.14 -16.43 -18.04
N TYR A 242 10.97 -15.42 -18.86
CA TYR A 242 9.88 -14.45 -18.73
C TYR A 242 9.66 -13.74 -20.08
N PRO A 243 8.41 -13.51 -20.51
CA PRO A 243 8.12 -12.72 -21.69
C PRO A 243 8.37 -11.21 -21.45
N GLU A 244 8.36 -10.44 -22.50
CA GLU A 244 8.30 -8.98 -22.38
C GLU A 244 7.01 -8.55 -21.65
N PRO A 245 7.05 -7.49 -20.85
CA PRO A 245 5.87 -7.06 -20.09
C PRO A 245 4.83 -6.42 -21.01
N ASP A 246 3.60 -6.91 -20.95
CA ASP A 246 2.47 -6.25 -21.62
C ASP A 246 1.86 -5.19 -20.69
N LEU A 247 2.09 -3.94 -21.04
CA LEU A 247 1.56 -2.75 -20.36
C LEU A 247 0.59 -1.96 -21.26
N THR A 248 0.08 -2.56 -22.30
CA THR A 248 -0.78 -1.88 -23.28
C THR A 248 -2.03 -1.30 -22.62
N ILE A 249 -2.74 -2.11 -21.82
CA ILE A 249 -3.94 -1.66 -21.10
C ILE A 249 -3.59 -0.56 -20.10
N TRP A 250 -2.46 -0.73 -19.40
CA TRP A 250 -2.00 0.25 -18.39
C TRP A 250 -1.66 1.60 -19.02
N LYS A 251 -0.96 1.60 -20.15
CA LYS A 251 -0.65 2.82 -20.90
C LYS A 251 -1.91 3.50 -21.45
N GLY A 252 -2.87 2.72 -21.94
CA GLY A 252 -4.17 3.24 -22.38
C GLY A 252 -4.97 3.88 -21.23
N PHE A 253 -4.90 3.32 -20.03
CA PHE A 253 -5.51 3.93 -18.85
C PHE A 253 -4.85 5.28 -18.51
N LEU A 254 -3.51 5.35 -18.52
CA LEU A 254 -2.78 6.60 -18.25
C LEU A 254 -3.06 7.67 -19.30
N ASP A 255 -3.16 7.28 -20.57
CA ASP A 255 -3.50 8.22 -21.65
C ASP A 255 -4.86 8.89 -21.40
N LYS A 256 -5.88 8.10 -21.07
CA LYS A 256 -7.21 8.62 -20.72
C LYS A 256 -7.19 9.47 -19.45
N LEU A 257 -6.42 9.06 -18.44
CA LEU A 257 -6.29 9.80 -17.18
C LEU A 257 -5.69 11.20 -17.40
N TYR A 258 -4.72 11.31 -18.32
CA TYR A 258 -4.02 12.57 -18.58
C TYR A 258 -4.68 13.46 -19.63
N ASN A 259 -5.56 12.90 -20.44
CA ASN A 259 -6.24 13.60 -21.54
C ASN A 259 -7.78 13.54 -21.41
N PRO A 260 -8.37 13.99 -20.27
CA PRO A 260 -9.81 14.00 -20.12
C PRO A 260 -10.46 14.98 -21.09
N THR A 261 -11.63 14.63 -21.62
CA THR A 261 -12.40 15.44 -22.58
C THR A 261 -13.43 16.34 -21.91
N SER A 262 -13.76 16.09 -20.65
CA SER A 262 -14.75 16.83 -19.86
C SER A 262 -14.38 16.83 -18.39
N THR A 263 -15.13 17.59 -17.58
CA THR A 263 -14.99 17.63 -16.13
C THR A 263 -16.34 17.41 -15.49
N VAL A 264 -16.37 16.63 -14.40
CA VAL A 264 -17.55 16.46 -13.54
C VAL A 264 -17.18 16.79 -12.11
N THR A 265 -18.07 17.45 -11.38
CA THR A 265 -17.87 17.86 -9.99
C THR A 265 -18.72 17.01 -9.05
N ILE A 266 -18.06 16.24 -8.18
CA ILE A 266 -18.72 15.31 -7.26
C ILE A 266 -18.53 15.78 -5.82
N GLY A 267 -19.63 15.96 -5.09
CA GLY A 267 -19.60 16.21 -3.64
C GLY A 267 -19.34 14.91 -2.87
N LEU A 268 -18.29 14.88 -2.06
CA LEU A 268 -18.00 13.80 -1.11
C LEU A 268 -18.44 14.25 0.29
N ILE A 269 -19.53 13.66 0.77
CA ILE A 269 -20.08 13.98 2.10
C ILE A 269 -19.56 12.98 3.12
N GLY A 270 -18.85 13.44 4.13
CA GLY A 270 -18.27 12.57 5.14
C GLY A 270 -17.87 13.27 6.43
N LYS A 271 -17.34 12.47 7.38
CA LYS A 271 -16.95 12.95 8.71
C LYS A 271 -15.45 13.29 8.83
N TYR A 272 -14.59 12.59 8.10
CA TYR A 272 -13.12 12.68 8.19
C TYR A 272 -12.53 13.19 6.88
N ILE A 273 -13.16 14.19 6.28
CA ILE A 273 -12.84 14.67 4.93
C ILE A 273 -11.51 15.44 4.84
N GLU A 274 -10.99 15.90 5.99
CA GLU A 274 -9.71 16.63 6.04
C GLU A 274 -8.52 15.72 5.74
N LEU A 275 -8.68 14.38 5.91
CA LEU A 275 -7.66 13.40 5.57
C LEU A 275 -8.10 12.57 4.37
N GLN A 276 -7.43 12.75 3.23
CA GLN A 276 -7.74 12.03 1.99
C GLN A 276 -7.66 10.51 2.15
N ASP A 277 -6.73 10.01 2.96
CA ASP A 277 -6.57 8.58 3.18
C ASP A 277 -7.76 7.94 3.93
N ALA A 278 -8.59 8.72 4.62
CA ALA A 278 -9.85 8.24 5.21
C ALA A 278 -10.89 7.83 4.14
N TYR A 279 -10.73 8.29 2.90
CA TYR A 279 -11.63 8.04 1.77
C TYR A 279 -10.88 7.51 0.54
N LYS A 280 -9.71 6.90 0.75
CA LYS A 280 -8.80 6.52 -0.33
C LYS A 280 -9.46 5.67 -1.41
N SER A 281 -10.19 4.65 -1.03
CA SER A 281 -10.87 3.77 -1.99
C SER A 281 -11.92 4.50 -2.84
N ILE A 282 -12.62 5.50 -2.28
CA ILE A 282 -13.59 6.30 -3.02
C ILE A 282 -12.86 7.24 -4.00
N LEU A 283 -11.81 7.91 -3.53
CA LEU A 283 -11.03 8.82 -4.37
C LEU A 283 -10.36 8.08 -5.53
N GLU A 284 -9.80 6.90 -5.27
CA GLU A 284 -9.23 6.04 -6.33
C GLU A 284 -10.31 5.51 -7.29
N ALA A 285 -11.51 5.18 -6.78
CA ALA A 285 -12.63 4.80 -7.64
C ALA A 285 -13.05 5.95 -8.58
N PHE A 286 -13.00 7.20 -8.12
CA PHE A 286 -13.24 8.36 -8.98
C PHE A 286 -12.18 8.53 -10.05
N ILE A 287 -10.91 8.27 -9.76
CA ILE A 287 -9.83 8.29 -10.76
C ILE A 287 -10.08 7.24 -11.83
N HIS A 288 -10.42 5.99 -11.44
CA HIS A 288 -10.70 4.91 -12.37
C HIS A 288 -11.96 5.17 -13.21
N ALA A 289 -13.04 5.65 -12.59
CA ALA A 289 -14.27 6.01 -13.28
C ALA A 289 -14.04 7.18 -14.25
N GLY A 290 -13.30 8.19 -13.81
CA GLY A 290 -12.92 9.33 -14.63
C GLY A 290 -12.15 8.92 -15.88
N ALA A 291 -11.08 8.12 -15.72
CA ALA A 291 -10.32 7.60 -16.85
C ALA A 291 -11.18 6.75 -17.79
N THR A 292 -12.08 5.90 -17.24
CA THR A 292 -12.97 5.07 -18.08
C THR A 292 -13.93 5.91 -18.91
N ASN A 293 -14.47 6.99 -18.34
CA ASN A 293 -15.43 7.89 -19.01
C ASN A 293 -14.75 9.10 -19.68
N GLU A 294 -13.43 9.13 -19.73
CA GLU A 294 -12.63 10.21 -20.33
C GLU A 294 -12.97 11.60 -19.75
N CYS A 295 -13.28 11.65 -18.43
CA CYS A 295 -13.57 12.87 -17.72
C CYS A 295 -12.65 13.04 -16.50
N LYS A 296 -12.35 14.30 -16.16
CA LYS A 296 -11.72 14.66 -14.89
C LYS A 296 -12.80 14.72 -13.82
N VAL A 297 -12.60 14.01 -12.70
CA VAL A 297 -13.48 14.14 -11.54
C VAL A 297 -12.87 15.14 -10.56
N GLU A 298 -13.59 16.22 -10.31
CA GLU A 298 -13.25 17.18 -9.26
C GLU A 298 -14.09 16.87 -8.03
N VAL A 299 -13.43 16.65 -6.89
CA VAL A 299 -14.09 16.27 -5.64
C VAL A 299 -14.20 17.50 -4.76
N VAL A 300 -15.43 17.76 -4.31
CA VAL A 300 -15.74 18.80 -3.32
C VAL A 300 -16.03 18.12 -1.99
N ASP A 301 -15.16 18.34 -1.03
CA ASP A 301 -15.28 17.77 0.31
C ASP A 301 -16.33 18.54 1.12
N ILE A 302 -17.33 17.84 1.66
CA ILE A 302 -18.43 18.41 2.43
C ILE A 302 -18.53 17.71 3.78
N HIS A 303 -18.21 18.43 4.85
CA HIS A 303 -18.27 17.89 6.20
C HIS A 303 -19.73 17.63 6.63
N SER A 304 -20.08 16.38 6.90
CA SER A 304 -21.46 15.98 7.17
C SER A 304 -22.07 16.63 8.43
N GLU A 305 -21.24 17.01 9.42
CA GLU A 305 -21.69 17.66 10.65
C GLU A 305 -22.14 19.13 10.43
N PHE A 306 -21.67 19.75 9.34
CA PHE A 306 -22.01 21.15 9.03
C PHE A 306 -23.13 21.30 7.99
N ILE A 307 -23.80 20.21 7.62
CA ILE A 307 -24.98 20.24 6.76
C ILE A 307 -26.22 20.37 7.63
N THR A 308 -27.00 21.42 7.36
CA THR A 308 -28.30 21.70 8.02
C THR A 308 -29.42 21.84 6.99
N ALA A 309 -30.67 21.81 7.44
CA ALA A 309 -31.79 22.01 6.55
C ALA A 309 -31.77 23.39 5.85
N ASP A 310 -31.12 24.37 6.47
CA ASP A 310 -31.10 25.76 5.98
C ASP A 310 -29.96 25.98 4.95
N ASN A 311 -28.87 25.19 5.00
CA ASN A 311 -27.70 25.39 4.13
C ASN A 311 -27.47 24.27 3.10
N VAL A 312 -28.28 23.22 3.10
CA VAL A 312 -28.10 22.07 2.24
C VAL A 312 -28.11 22.44 0.75
N ASP A 313 -29.03 23.31 0.34
CA ASP A 313 -29.13 23.71 -1.07
C ASP A 313 -27.90 24.52 -1.52
N GLU A 314 -27.38 25.40 -0.68
CA GLU A 314 -26.15 26.14 -0.95
C GLU A 314 -24.94 25.24 -1.03
N LYS A 315 -24.79 24.30 -0.08
CA LYS A 315 -23.68 23.34 -0.04
C LYS A 315 -23.63 22.37 -1.23
N LEU A 316 -24.78 22.10 -1.85
CA LEU A 316 -24.91 21.17 -2.96
C LEU A 316 -25.00 21.89 -4.33
N GLN A 317 -24.96 23.21 -4.35
CA GLN A 317 -25.05 23.98 -5.57
C GLN A 317 -23.82 23.76 -6.47
N GLY A 318 -24.04 23.51 -7.76
CA GLY A 318 -22.96 23.35 -8.74
C GLY A 318 -22.32 21.96 -8.77
N LEU A 319 -22.85 20.99 -8.04
CA LEU A 319 -22.40 19.61 -8.09
C LEU A 319 -23.17 18.80 -9.15
N ASP A 320 -22.45 18.01 -9.92
CA ASP A 320 -23.02 17.09 -10.91
C ASP A 320 -23.50 15.79 -10.23
N GLY A 321 -22.94 15.44 -9.07
CA GLY A 321 -23.30 14.23 -8.33
C GLY A 321 -22.83 14.28 -6.88
N LEU A 322 -23.28 13.28 -6.10
CA LEU A 322 -22.98 13.17 -4.67
C LEU A 322 -22.63 11.75 -4.29
N VAL A 323 -21.66 11.61 -3.39
CA VAL A 323 -21.36 10.36 -2.66
C VAL A 323 -21.37 10.67 -1.17
N GLU A 324 -22.22 9.97 -0.41
CA GLU A 324 -22.24 10.01 1.05
C GLU A 324 -21.69 8.68 1.59
N ARG A 325 -20.73 8.76 2.51
CA ARG A 325 -20.22 7.59 3.21
C ARG A 325 -20.73 7.55 4.65
N MET A 326 -21.50 6.51 4.95
CA MET A 326 -22.10 6.27 6.28
C MET A 326 -21.30 5.24 7.10
N GLY A 327 -19.97 5.30 7.16
CA GLY A 327 -19.16 4.37 7.96
C GLY A 327 -17.66 4.46 7.70
N GLN A 328 -16.87 3.83 8.59
CA GLN A 328 -15.40 3.87 8.55
C GLN A 328 -14.77 2.80 7.64
N LYS A 329 -15.55 1.83 7.14
CA LYS A 329 -15.04 0.65 6.42
C LYS A 329 -15.26 0.77 4.93
N ALA A 330 -14.19 0.68 4.15
CA ALA A 330 -14.27 0.55 2.70
C ALA A 330 -14.68 -0.89 2.32
N LEU A 331 -15.75 -1.02 1.55
CA LEU A 331 -16.17 -2.31 0.98
C LEU A 331 -15.43 -2.58 -0.34
N PRO A 332 -15.26 -3.85 -0.74
CA PRO A 332 -14.61 -4.22 -1.99
C PRO A 332 -15.26 -3.58 -3.23
N LEU A 333 -14.43 -3.27 -4.23
CA LEU A 333 -14.76 -2.66 -5.52
C LEU A 333 -15.81 -3.46 -6.31
N GLY A 334 -17.04 -3.42 -6.01
CA GLY A 334 -18.11 -4.10 -6.76
C GLY A 334 -19.50 -3.68 -6.32
N ARG A 335 -19.61 -2.96 -5.23
CA ARG A 335 -20.91 -2.59 -4.65
C ARG A 335 -21.26 -1.08 -4.71
N TYR A 336 -20.40 -0.24 -5.29
CA TYR A 336 -20.60 1.22 -5.31
C TYR A 336 -21.20 1.80 -6.59
N VAL A 337 -21.69 0.99 -7.52
CA VAL A 337 -22.35 1.52 -8.71
C VAL A 337 -23.87 1.52 -8.50
N GLY A 338 -24.34 2.53 -7.80
CA GLY A 338 -25.75 2.93 -7.82
C GLY A 338 -25.88 4.22 -8.63
N GLN A 339 -26.19 4.11 -9.92
CA GLN A 339 -26.72 5.26 -10.66
C GLN A 339 -27.97 5.75 -9.94
N LYS A 340 -27.94 6.95 -9.38
CA LYS A 340 -29.14 7.72 -9.07
C LYS A 340 -29.02 9.07 -9.77
N THR A 341 -29.98 9.34 -10.65
CA THR A 341 -30.20 10.63 -11.25
C THR A 341 -30.29 11.72 -10.18
N VAL A 342 -29.78 12.89 -10.51
CA VAL A 342 -29.62 14.08 -9.66
C VAL A 342 -30.87 14.40 -8.80
N ASP A 343 -32.09 14.14 -9.30
CA ASP A 343 -33.35 14.41 -8.59
C ASP A 343 -33.63 13.47 -7.39
N GLY A 344 -33.14 12.25 -7.40
CA GLY A 344 -33.38 11.29 -6.30
C GLY A 344 -32.42 11.47 -5.10
N GLY A 345 -31.21 12.01 -5.32
CA GLY A 345 -30.18 12.20 -4.29
C GLY A 345 -30.50 13.35 -3.34
N LEU A 346 -30.91 14.48 -3.87
CA LEU A 346 -31.24 15.68 -3.11
C LEU A 346 -32.41 15.44 -2.15
N ASN A 347 -33.44 14.72 -2.57
CA ASN A 347 -34.60 14.39 -1.72
C ASN A 347 -34.25 13.40 -0.60
N GLY A 348 -33.32 12.45 -0.85
CA GLY A 348 -32.82 11.52 0.17
C GLY A 348 -32.04 12.23 1.28
N ILE A 349 -31.15 13.16 0.92
CA ILE A 349 -30.36 13.95 1.88
C ILE A 349 -31.26 14.89 2.68
N ARG A 350 -32.21 15.59 2.05
CA ARG A 350 -33.18 16.44 2.74
C ARG A 350 -34.05 15.66 3.75
N HIS A 351 -34.38 14.43 3.43
CA HIS A 351 -35.15 13.56 4.33
C HIS A 351 -34.31 13.11 5.54
N GLN A 352 -33.04 12.77 5.35
CA GLN A 352 -32.14 12.39 6.44
C GLN A 352 -31.81 13.56 7.37
N VAL A 353 -31.57 14.76 6.82
CA VAL A 353 -31.34 15.96 7.64
C VAL A 353 -32.55 16.30 8.50
N LYS A 354 -33.78 16.18 7.98
CA LYS A 354 -35.02 16.40 8.74
C LYS A 354 -35.24 15.36 9.84
N THR A 355 -34.79 14.13 9.69
CA THR A 355 -34.95 13.07 10.70
C THR A 355 -33.91 13.11 11.81
N ARG A 356 -32.74 13.69 11.58
CA ARG A 356 -31.70 13.85 12.62
C ARG A 356 -31.96 15.02 13.58
N ASN A 357 -32.77 15.98 13.18
CA ASN A 357 -33.16 17.15 14.01
C ASN A 357 -34.46 16.93 14.80
N LYS A 358 -34.97 15.71 14.89
CA LYS A 358 -36.01 15.26 15.78
C LYS A 358 -35.43 14.29 16.82
#